data_d1dd171621957bb3fb127cb6b05cf8f2
#
_entry.id   d1dd171621957bb3fb127cb6b05cf8f2
#
_cell.length_a   1.000
_cell.length_b   1.000
_cell.length_c   1.000
_cell.angle_alpha   90.00
_cell.angle_beta   90.00
_cell.angle_gamma   90.00
#
_symmetry.space_group_name_H-M   'P 1'
#
loop_
_entity.id
_entity.type
_entity.pdbx_description
1 polymer ?
#
loop_
_entity_poly.entity_id
_entity_poly.type
_entity_poly.pdbx_seq_one_letter_code
_entity_poly.pdbx_strand_id
1 'polypeptide(L)'
;MNSQSEIAQAAFYERIASEYDQRCAPETEAVSGALEFVNMFSGMCGVKTFLDVGAGTGRCMQYLLDRGKDVCGIEPVAQLIEEAERKGIPAGKIQQGSGYSLPFPDKSVDACIECAVLHHVPEPHRVVSEMMRVAKRVIFLVDSNRFGQGSYVARVTKLILYKLGVWKVARFIQTKGRMYSFTEGDGIAYSYSVFDSYDQLAKWADYILLIPVDHERPVKSWFDPLLTSPGVILCAIRGTS
;
A
#
# COMPACT_ATOMS: atom_id res chain seq x y z
N MET A 1 -15.91 -9.02 -10.35
CA MET A 1 -16.25 -7.99 -11.35
C MET A 1 -15.57 -6.71 -10.89
N ASN A 2 -14.69 -6.15 -11.71
CA ASN A 2 -14.05 -4.88 -11.41
C ASN A 2 -15.08 -3.74 -11.47
N SER A 3 -15.03 -2.82 -10.52
CA SER A 3 -15.89 -1.64 -10.54
C SER A 3 -15.53 -0.73 -11.74
N GLN A 4 -16.43 0.16 -12.15
CA GLN A 4 -16.14 1.12 -13.23
C GLN A 4 -14.88 1.97 -12.94
N SER A 5 -14.62 2.28 -11.67
CA SER A 5 -13.43 3.03 -11.25
C SER A 5 -12.15 2.21 -11.39
N GLU A 6 -12.18 0.90 -11.12
CA GLU A 6 -11.02 0.03 -11.33
C GLU A 6 -10.69 -0.15 -12.82
N ILE A 7 -11.71 -0.29 -13.66
CA ILE A 7 -11.53 -0.32 -15.12
C ILE A 7 -10.92 0.99 -15.61
N ALA A 8 -11.41 2.14 -15.14
CA ALA A 8 -10.88 3.45 -15.51
C ALA A 8 -9.45 3.66 -15.00
N GLN A 9 -9.12 3.16 -13.81
CA GLN A 9 -7.75 3.22 -13.27
C GLN A 9 -6.79 2.34 -14.08
N ALA A 10 -7.20 1.12 -14.42
CA ALA A 10 -6.40 0.24 -15.26
C ALA A 10 -6.12 0.89 -16.63
N ALA A 11 -7.16 1.40 -17.29
CA ALA A 11 -7.00 2.10 -18.57
C ALA A 11 -6.12 3.36 -18.49
N PHE A 12 -6.13 4.05 -17.35
CA PHE A 12 -5.21 5.17 -17.11
C PHE A 12 -3.76 4.68 -17.03
N TYR A 13 -3.48 3.64 -16.25
CA TYR A 13 -2.14 3.07 -16.10
C TYR A 13 -1.63 2.40 -17.38
N GLU A 14 -2.47 1.70 -18.12
CA GLU A 14 -2.13 1.16 -19.46
C GLU A 14 -1.56 2.24 -20.37
N ARG A 15 -2.22 3.42 -20.39
CA ARG A 15 -1.82 4.54 -21.26
C ARG A 15 -0.49 5.16 -20.88
N ILE A 16 -0.13 5.17 -19.59
CA ILE A 16 1.06 5.85 -19.08
C ILE A 16 2.17 4.90 -18.63
N ALA A 17 2.04 3.58 -18.89
CA ALA A 17 2.92 2.56 -18.33
C ALA A 17 4.41 2.87 -18.53
N SER A 18 4.82 3.34 -19.71
CA SER A 18 6.22 3.72 -20.00
C SER A 18 6.71 4.97 -19.23
N GLU A 19 5.79 5.79 -18.75
CA GLU A 19 6.09 7.02 -18.02
C GLU A 19 5.69 6.91 -16.53
N TYR A 20 5.17 5.74 -16.13
CA TYR A 20 4.57 5.52 -14.81
C TYR A 20 5.47 5.94 -13.65
N ASP A 21 6.74 5.53 -13.67
CA ASP A 21 7.66 5.84 -12.58
C ASP A 21 7.95 7.34 -12.45
N GLN A 22 7.99 8.05 -13.58
CA GLN A 22 8.23 9.49 -13.58
C GLN A 22 7.02 10.27 -13.09
N ARG A 23 5.81 9.80 -13.43
CA ARG A 23 4.54 10.50 -13.12
C ARG A 23 3.96 10.13 -11.78
N CYS A 24 3.81 8.82 -11.52
CA CYS A 24 3.04 8.29 -10.40
C CYS A 24 3.93 7.79 -9.26
N ALA A 25 5.15 7.35 -9.58
CA ALA A 25 6.01 6.67 -8.63
C ALA A 25 7.45 7.24 -8.63
N PRO A 26 7.65 8.56 -8.56
CA PRO A 26 9.00 9.12 -8.51
C PRO A 26 9.74 8.58 -7.29
N GLU A 27 11.04 8.33 -7.47
CA GLU A 27 11.89 7.94 -6.36
C GLU A 27 12.04 9.14 -5.41
N THR A 28 11.65 8.93 -4.17
CA THR A 28 11.76 9.94 -3.11
C THR A 28 12.48 9.34 -1.91
N GLU A 29 13.12 10.18 -1.09
CA GLU A 29 13.75 9.74 0.16
C GLU A 29 12.76 9.01 1.07
N ALA A 30 11.50 9.41 1.07
CA ALA A 30 10.44 8.77 1.84
C ALA A 30 10.22 7.32 1.40
N VAL A 31 10.15 7.05 0.10
CA VAL A 31 9.96 5.69 -0.45
C VAL A 31 11.20 4.84 -0.19
N SER A 32 12.39 5.37 -0.46
CA SER A 32 13.66 4.66 -0.22
C SER A 32 13.80 4.31 1.26
N GLY A 33 13.50 5.23 2.17
CA GLY A 33 13.52 4.99 3.62
C GLY A 33 12.50 3.95 4.07
N ALA A 34 11.30 3.93 3.46
CA ALA A 34 10.30 2.92 3.76
C ALA A 34 10.78 1.51 3.36
N LEU A 35 11.35 1.36 2.17
CA LEU A 35 11.87 0.08 1.70
C LEU A 35 13.11 -0.37 2.50
N GLU A 36 13.94 0.57 2.95
CA GLU A 36 15.07 0.28 3.85
C GLU A 36 14.57 -0.28 5.19
N PHE A 37 13.54 0.35 5.79
CA PHE A 37 12.91 -0.17 6.99
C PHE A 37 12.36 -1.58 6.77
N VAL A 38 11.62 -1.82 5.68
CA VAL A 38 11.05 -3.13 5.34
C VAL A 38 12.16 -4.18 5.23
N ASN A 39 13.27 -3.88 4.54
CA ASN A 39 14.39 -4.81 4.40
C ASN A 39 15.08 -5.09 5.73
N MET A 40 15.41 -4.06 6.50
CA MET A 40 16.05 -4.19 7.81
C MET A 40 15.19 -5.02 8.76
N PHE A 41 13.91 -4.64 8.91
CA PHE A 41 12.99 -5.30 9.82
C PHE A 41 12.70 -6.76 9.41
N SER A 42 12.55 -7.01 8.12
CA SER A 42 12.38 -8.36 7.59
C SER A 42 13.60 -9.25 7.87
N GLY A 43 14.80 -8.68 7.83
CA GLY A 43 16.04 -9.37 8.22
C GLY A 43 16.02 -9.79 9.69
N MET A 44 15.63 -8.88 10.59
CA MET A 44 15.50 -9.15 12.03
C MET A 44 14.45 -10.24 12.31
N CYS A 45 13.36 -10.27 11.56
CA CYS A 45 12.30 -11.28 11.68
C CYS A 45 12.59 -12.59 10.94
N GLY A 46 13.70 -12.70 10.23
CA GLY A 46 14.05 -13.88 9.43
C GLY A 46 13.10 -14.11 8.24
N VAL A 47 12.49 -13.05 7.71
CA VAL A 47 11.63 -13.08 6.52
C VAL A 47 12.50 -13.22 5.27
N LYS A 48 12.18 -14.21 4.43
CA LYS A 48 12.92 -14.52 3.20
C LYS A 48 12.06 -14.40 1.95
N THR A 49 10.78 -14.80 2.04
CA THR A 49 9.86 -14.84 0.90
C THR A 49 8.79 -13.75 1.02
N PHE A 50 8.57 -13.03 -0.09
CA PHE A 50 7.63 -11.91 -0.16
C PHE A 50 6.62 -12.09 -1.29
N LEU A 51 5.41 -11.59 -1.06
CA LEU A 51 4.44 -11.28 -2.11
C LEU A 51 4.21 -9.78 -2.13
N ASP A 52 4.52 -9.14 -3.26
CA ASP A 52 4.23 -7.73 -3.54
C ASP A 52 2.84 -7.64 -4.21
N VAL A 53 1.90 -6.99 -3.53
CA VAL A 53 0.50 -6.88 -3.96
C VAL A 53 0.26 -5.52 -4.62
N GLY A 54 0.06 -5.50 -5.93
CA GLY A 54 0.07 -4.31 -6.76
C GLY A 54 1.51 -3.92 -7.11
N ALA A 55 2.25 -4.87 -7.66
CA ALA A 55 3.69 -4.73 -7.91
C ALA A 55 4.05 -3.59 -8.89
N GLY A 56 3.08 -3.14 -9.71
CA GLY A 56 3.29 -2.09 -10.69
C GLY A 56 4.45 -2.39 -11.63
N THR A 57 5.36 -1.45 -11.76
CA THR A 57 6.61 -1.58 -12.55
C THR A 57 7.74 -2.30 -11.78
N GLY A 58 7.44 -2.96 -10.66
CA GLY A 58 8.38 -3.81 -9.93
C GLY A 58 9.38 -3.09 -9.02
N ARG A 59 9.18 -1.81 -8.68
CA ARG A 59 10.12 -1.02 -7.87
C ARG A 59 10.41 -1.65 -6.50
N CYS A 60 9.37 -2.01 -5.75
CA CYS A 60 9.52 -2.65 -4.45
C CYS A 60 10.16 -4.03 -4.60
N MET A 61 9.74 -4.80 -5.60
CA MET A 61 10.31 -6.10 -5.92
C MET A 61 11.81 -6.01 -6.23
N GLN A 62 12.22 -5.10 -7.13
CA GLN A 62 13.63 -4.92 -7.50
C GLN A 62 14.48 -4.60 -6.27
N TYR A 63 14.00 -3.68 -5.43
CA TYR A 63 14.71 -3.31 -4.20
C TYR A 63 14.96 -4.52 -3.28
N LEU A 64 13.98 -5.38 -3.11
CA LEU A 64 14.07 -6.57 -2.25
C LEU A 64 14.87 -7.71 -2.91
N LEU A 65 14.72 -7.92 -4.22
CA LEU A 65 15.49 -8.90 -5.00
C LEU A 65 16.99 -8.60 -4.94
N ASP A 66 17.39 -7.33 -5.11
CA ASP A 66 18.79 -6.88 -5.02
C ASP A 66 19.40 -7.13 -3.63
N ARG A 67 18.55 -7.33 -2.62
CA ARG A 67 18.97 -7.65 -1.23
C ARG A 67 18.81 -9.12 -0.87
N GLY A 68 18.67 -9.98 -1.91
CA GLY A 68 18.63 -11.43 -1.75
C GLY A 68 17.34 -11.99 -1.18
N LYS A 69 16.23 -11.24 -1.24
CA LYS A 69 14.91 -11.78 -0.91
C LYS A 69 14.32 -12.51 -2.10
N ASP A 70 13.54 -13.55 -1.84
CA ASP A 70 12.72 -14.19 -2.87
C ASP A 70 11.36 -13.49 -2.93
N VAL A 71 11.10 -12.81 -4.06
CA VAL A 71 9.93 -11.97 -4.21
C VAL A 71 9.14 -12.42 -5.42
N CYS A 72 7.84 -12.55 -5.27
CA CYS A 72 6.88 -12.63 -6.38
C CYS A 72 5.88 -11.48 -6.25
N GLY A 73 5.20 -11.13 -7.34
CA GLY A 73 4.26 -10.03 -7.40
C GLY A 73 2.93 -10.41 -8.02
N ILE A 74 1.91 -9.62 -7.74
CA ILE A 74 0.62 -9.63 -8.40
C ILE A 74 0.30 -8.21 -8.90
N GLU A 75 -0.11 -8.07 -10.16
CA GLU A 75 -0.43 -6.78 -10.77
C GLU A 75 -1.58 -6.94 -11.77
N PRO A 76 -2.65 -6.13 -11.72
CA PRO A 76 -3.77 -6.25 -12.67
C PRO A 76 -3.46 -5.73 -14.07
N VAL A 77 -2.53 -4.79 -14.25
CA VAL A 77 -2.24 -4.08 -15.50
C VAL A 77 -1.08 -4.74 -16.24
N ALA A 78 -1.37 -5.42 -17.33
CA ALA A 78 -0.36 -6.16 -18.10
C ALA A 78 0.79 -5.28 -18.59
N GLN A 79 0.51 -4.04 -19.01
CA GLN A 79 1.53 -3.11 -19.49
C GLN A 79 2.53 -2.68 -18.40
N LEU A 80 2.10 -2.64 -17.13
CA LEU A 80 3.02 -2.39 -16.01
C LEU A 80 3.92 -3.61 -15.75
N ILE A 81 3.40 -4.83 -15.96
CA ILE A 81 4.19 -6.07 -15.86
C ILE A 81 5.26 -6.10 -16.97
N GLU A 82 4.88 -5.79 -18.20
CA GLU A 82 5.81 -5.69 -19.34
C GLU A 82 6.91 -4.64 -19.05
N GLU A 83 6.54 -3.51 -18.45
CA GLU A 83 7.48 -2.48 -18.03
C GLU A 83 8.43 -2.97 -16.93
N ALA A 84 7.92 -3.72 -15.95
CA ALA A 84 8.73 -4.32 -14.89
C ALA A 84 9.76 -5.31 -15.46
N GLU A 85 9.35 -6.18 -16.39
CA GLU A 85 10.23 -7.12 -17.06
C GLU A 85 11.30 -6.41 -17.91
N ARG A 86 10.93 -5.33 -18.58
CA ARG A 86 11.88 -4.49 -19.34
C ARG A 86 12.92 -3.83 -18.45
N LYS A 87 12.59 -3.56 -17.19
CA LYS A 87 13.50 -3.01 -16.17
C LYS A 87 14.36 -4.06 -15.46
N GLY A 88 14.15 -5.32 -15.73
CA GLY A 88 14.98 -6.40 -15.22
C GLY A 88 14.32 -7.32 -14.18
N ILE A 89 13.04 -7.13 -13.88
CA ILE A 89 12.31 -8.14 -13.10
C ILE A 89 12.24 -9.43 -13.96
N PRO A 90 12.68 -10.58 -13.44
CA PRO A 90 12.65 -11.82 -14.21
C PRO A 90 11.25 -12.19 -14.66
N ALA A 91 11.09 -12.58 -15.92
CA ALA A 91 9.81 -12.98 -16.49
C ALA A 91 9.09 -14.04 -15.62
N GLY A 92 7.79 -13.84 -15.43
CA GLY A 92 6.97 -14.73 -14.61
C GLY A 92 7.07 -14.52 -13.09
N LYS A 93 7.90 -13.59 -12.60
CA LYS A 93 7.91 -13.20 -11.17
C LYS A 93 6.71 -12.35 -10.79
N ILE A 94 6.11 -11.62 -11.74
CA ILE A 94 4.84 -10.92 -11.54
C ILE A 94 3.76 -11.68 -12.30
N GLN A 95 2.72 -12.08 -11.60
CA GLN A 95 1.55 -12.71 -12.19
C GLN A 95 0.46 -11.66 -12.40
N GLN A 96 -0.19 -11.67 -13.58
CA GLN A 96 -1.34 -10.82 -13.79
C GLN A 96 -2.52 -11.30 -12.94
N GLY A 97 -3.09 -10.40 -12.15
CA GLY A 97 -4.20 -10.74 -11.27
C GLY A 97 -4.63 -9.61 -10.37
N SER A 98 -5.59 -9.89 -9.51
CA SER A 98 -6.20 -8.91 -8.62
C SER A 98 -5.85 -9.20 -7.16
N GLY A 99 -5.56 -8.15 -6.39
CA GLY A 99 -5.38 -8.24 -4.94
C GLY A 99 -6.62 -8.72 -4.18
N TYR A 100 -7.80 -8.73 -4.80
CA TYR A 100 -9.03 -9.26 -4.20
C TYR A 100 -9.13 -10.78 -4.17
N SER A 101 -8.29 -11.47 -4.93
CA SER A 101 -8.23 -12.94 -5.00
C SER A 101 -6.82 -13.35 -5.40
N LEU A 102 -5.96 -13.50 -4.41
CA LEU A 102 -4.57 -13.85 -4.61
C LEU A 102 -4.45 -15.34 -4.98
N PRO A 103 -3.82 -15.70 -6.12
CA PRO A 103 -3.68 -17.08 -6.58
C PRO A 103 -2.56 -17.82 -5.83
N PHE A 104 -2.46 -17.59 -4.53
CA PHE A 104 -1.45 -18.18 -3.64
C PHE A 104 -2.15 -18.96 -2.53
N PRO A 105 -1.60 -20.11 -2.11
CA PRO A 105 -2.12 -20.86 -0.95
C PRO A 105 -2.07 -20.06 0.34
N ASP A 106 -2.87 -20.45 1.30
CA ASP A 106 -2.83 -19.90 2.65
C ASP A 106 -1.42 -20.07 3.23
N LYS A 107 -0.94 -19.03 3.91
CA LYS A 107 0.36 -19.04 4.58
C LYS A 107 1.50 -19.56 3.67
N SER A 108 1.55 -19.12 2.42
CA SER A 108 2.55 -19.57 1.44
C SER A 108 3.82 -18.74 1.44
N VAL A 109 3.76 -17.45 1.80
CA VAL A 109 4.93 -16.57 1.88
C VAL A 109 5.16 -16.07 3.31
N ASP A 110 6.40 -15.71 3.64
CA ASP A 110 6.70 -15.18 4.98
C ASP A 110 6.07 -13.82 5.22
N ALA A 111 6.08 -12.95 4.20
CA ALA A 111 5.49 -11.62 4.27
C ALA A 111 4.73 -11.24 3.01
N CYS A 112 3.66 -10.45 3.18
CA CYS A 112 3.03 -9.68 2.12
C CYS A 112 3.37 -8.19 2.29
N ILE A 113 3.57 -7.50 1.17
CA ILE A 113 3.79 -6.06 1.13
C ILE A 113 2.87 -5.44 0.09
N GLU A 114 2.39 -4.24 0.34
CA GLU A 114 1.87 -3.33 -0.68
C GLU A 114 2.53 -1.97 -0.51
N CYS A 115 2.77 -1.28 -1.62
CA CYS A 115 3.39 0.04 -1.64
C CYS A 115 2.55 1.00 -2.48
N ALA A 116 1.79 1.88 -1.82
CA ALA A 116 0.96 2.90 -2.45
C ALA A 116 -0.12 2.33 -3.39
N VAL A 117 -0.82 1.26 -2.95
CA VAL A 117 -1.84 0.56 -3.74
C VAL A 117 -3.23 0.73 -3.16
N LEU A 118 -3.39 0.62 -1.84
CA LEU A 118 -4.70 0.51 -1.21
C LEU A 118 -5.54 1.79 -1.34
N HIS A 119 -4.91 2.93 -1.53
CA HIS A 119 -5.64 4.17 -1.81
C HIS A 119 -6.23 4.24 -3.23
N HIS A 120 -5.86 3.33 -4.14
CA HIS A 120 -6.50 3.17 -5.45
C HIS A 120 -7.62 2.13 -5.47
N VAL A 121 -7.84 1.44 -4.35
CA VAL A 121 -8.74 0.30 -4.25
C VAL A 121 -10.04 0.70 -3.56
N PRO A 122 -11.23 0.44 -4.15
CA PRO A 122 -12.52 0.78 -3.53
C PRO A 122 -12.82 0.00 -2.25
N GLU A 123 -12.35 -1.25 -2.15
CA GLU A 123 -12.58 -2.15 -1.01
C GLU A 123 -11.26 -2.68 -0.42
N PRO A 124 -10.40 -1.80 0.15
CA PRO A 124 -9.06 -2.20 0.62
C PRO A 124 -9.07 -3.31 1.65
N HIS A 125 -10.11 -3.40 2.48
CA HIS A 125 -10.26 -4.45 3.49
C HIS A 125 -10.27 -5.87 2.90
N ARG A 126 -10.74 -6.05 1.65
CA ARG A 126 -10.73 -7.35 0.97
C ARG A 126 -9.33 -7.74 0.53
N VAL A 127 -8.56 -6.78 0.02
CA VAL A 127 -7.15 -7.00 -0.34
C VAL A 127 -6.34 -7.35 0.90
N VAL A 128 -6.53 -6.61 2.00
CA VAL A 128 -5.87 -6.89 3.28
C VAL A 128 -6.27 -8.27 3.81
N SER A 129 -7.53 -8.72 3.64
CA SER A 129 -7.94 -10.08 4.01
C SER A 129 -7.17 -11.15 3.25
N GLU A 130 -6.96 -10.96 1.96
CA GLU A 130 -6.16 -11.89 1.15
C GLU A 130 -4.68 -11.87 1.55
N MET A 131 -4.11 -10.69 1.82
CA MET A 131 -2.76 -10.59 2.36
C MET A 131 -2.62 -11.34 3.70
N MET A 132 -3.62 -11.22 4.60
CA MET A 132 -3.67 -11.95 5.88
C MET A 132 -3.77 -13.47 5.70
N ARG A 133 -4.45 -13.92 4.64
CA ARG A 133 -4.58 -15.34 4.31
C ARG A 133 -3.25 -15.92 3.82
N VAL A 134 -2.57 -15.18 2.95
CA VAL A 134 -1.36 -15.65 2.24
C VAL A 134 -0.09 -15.50 3.08
N ALA A 135 -0.01 -14.46 3.92
CA ALA A 135 1.16 -14.21 4.77
C ALA A 135 1.22 -15.16 5.97
N LYS A 136 2.40 -15.70 6.24
CA LYS A 136 2.69 -16.49 7.46
C LYS A 136 2.87 -15.59 8.68
N ARG A 137 3.67 -14.51 8.54
CA ARG A 137 4.27 -13.82 9.68
C ARG A 137 4.16 -12.31 9.67
N VAL A 138 4.32 -11.65 8.52
CA VAL A 138 4.42 -10.19 8.46
C VAL A 138 3.57 -9.63 7.31
N ILE A 139 2.90 -8.50 7.56
CA ILE A 139 2.27 -7.69 6.54
C ILE A 139 2.80 -6.27 6.66
N PHE A 140 3.27 -5.72 5.55
CA PHE A 140 3.66 -4.32 5.43
C PHE A 140 2.64 -3.58 4.56
N LEU A 141 1.98 -2.57 5.12
CA LEU A 141 1.21 -1.59 4.36
C LEU A 141 2.00 -0.29 4.35
N VAL A 142 2.47 0.11 3.16
CA VAL A 142 3.25 1.33 2.94
C VAL A 142 2.39 2.28 2.12
N ASP A 143 1.51 3.03 2.78
CA ASP A 143 0.50 3.80 2.07
C ASP A 143 0.18 5.14 2.77
N SER A 144 -0.74 5.85 2.20
CA SER A 144 -1.18 7.16 2.64
C SER A 144 -1.84 7.14 4.03
N ASN A 145 -1.72 8.28 4.71
CA ASN A 145 -2.45 8.58 5.91
C ASN A 145 -3.22 9.89 5.75
N ARG A 146 -4.53 9.80 5.48
CA ARG A 146 -5.37 10.99 5.32
C ARG A 146 -5.37 11.93 6.54
N PHE A 147 -5.14 11.40 7.75
CA PHE A 147 -5.14 12.19 8.98
C PHE A 147 -3.84 13.00 9.15
N GLY A 148 -2.77 12.66 8.42
CA GLY A 148 -1.51 13.39 8.38
C GLY A 148 -1.44 14.47 7.29
N GLN A 149 -2.44 14.56 6.41
CA GLN A 149 -2.43 15.43 5.24
C GLN A 149 -3.20 16.75 5.46
N GLY A 150 -2.70 17.84 4.89
CA GLY A 150 -3.31 19.17 4.94
C GLY A 150 -2.99 19.95 6.22
N SER A 151 -3.74 21.04 6.49
CA SER A 151 -3.54 21.86 7.69
C SER A 151 -3.90 21.08 8.97
N TYR A 152 -3.34 21.50 10.12
CA TYR A 152 -3.62 20.84 11.40
C TYR A 152 -5.12 20.80 11.73
N VAL A 153 -5.85 21.89 11.45
CA VAL A 153 -7.32 21.94 11.64
C VAL A 153 -8.00 20.88 10.76
N ALA A 154 -7.60 20.77 9.50
CA ALA A 154 -8.17 19.77 8.59
C ALA A 154 -7.88 18.33 9.06
N ARG A 155 -6.68 18.07 9.60
CA ARG A 155 -6.30 16.75 10.14
C ARG A 155 -7.18 16.35 11.32
N VAL A 156 -7.32 17.24 12.29
CA VAL A 156 -8.18 17.03 13.47
C VAL A 156 -9.65 16.88 13.07
N THR A 157 -10.15 17.72 12.16
CA THR A 157 -11.52 17.62 11.64
C THR A 157 -11.79 16.27 10.98
N LYS A 158 -10.87 15.79 10.13
CA LYS A 158 -10.98 14.46 9.50
C LYS A 158 -11.06 13.34 10.55
N LEU A 159 -10.21 13.41 11.58
CA LEU A 159 -10.20 12.42 12.66
C LEU A 159 -11.50 12.44 13.46
N ILE A 160 -12.04 13.62 13.79
CA ILE A 160 -13.32 13.75 14.50
C ILE A 160 -14.46 13.16 13.64
N LEU A 161 -14.57 13.55 12.38
CA LEU A 161 -15.60 13.02 11.47
C LEU A 161 -15.50 11.49 11.30
N TYR A 162 -14.27 10.97 11.26
CA TYR A 162 -14.04 9.53 11.21
C TYR A 162 -14.48 8.82 12.49
N LYS A 163 -14.11 9.33 13.66
CA LYS A 163 -14.51 8.77 14.96
C LYS A 163 -16.01 8.84 15.21
N LEU A 164 -16.69 9.85 14.67
CA LEU A 164 -18.15 9.97 14.70
C LEU A 164 -18.86 9.07 13.66
N GLY A 165 -18.12 8.34 12.82
CA GLY A 165 -18.69 7.47 11.78
C GLY A 165 -19.28 8.21 10.58
N VAL A 166 -19.15 9.54 10.51
CA VAL A 166 -19.75 10.37 9.44
C VAL A 166 -18.77 10.70 8.30
N TRP A 167 -17.55 10.18 8.34
CA TRP A 167 -16.54 10.43 7.31
C TRP A 167 -17.00 10.06 5.90
N LYS A 168 -17.67 8.91 5.74
CA LYS A 168 -18.18 8.46 4.43
C LYS A 168 -19.21 9.46 3.86
N VAL A 169 -20.08 10.02 4.71
CA VAL A 169 -21.06 11.03 4.31
C VAL A 169 -20.36 12.32 3.88
N ALA A 170 -19.38 12.78 4.65
CA ALA A 170 -18.60 13.96 4.30
C ALA A 170 -17.89 13.79 2.96
N ARG A 171 -17.30 12.63 2.70
CA ARG A 171 -16.65 12.29 1.41
C ARG A 171 -17.66 12.21 0.27
N PHE A 172 -18.82 11.61 0.48
CA PHE A 172 -19.87 11.55 -0.52
C PHE A 172 -20.28 12.95 -0.99
N ILE A 173 -20.50 13.88 -0.06
CA ILE A 173 -20.83 15.28 -0.37
C ILE A 173 -19.66 15.95 -1.11
N GLN A 174 -18.43 15.84 -0.58
CA GLN A 174 -17.25 16.48 -1.15
C GLN A 174 -16.98 16.02 -2.59
N THR A 175 -17.18 14.73 -2.87
CA THR A 175 -16.90 14.13 -4.19
C THR A 175 -18.11 14.07 -5.11
N LYS A 176 -19.23 14.72 -4.72
CA LYS A 176 -20.50 14.70 -5.47
C LYS A 176 -20.94 13.25 -5.79
N GLY A 177 -20.87 12.37 -4.80
CA GLY A 177 -21.29 10.96 -4.88
C GLY A 177 -20.26 9.96 -5.44
N ARG A 178 -19.15 10.41 -6.00
CA ARG A 178 -18.16 9.51 -6.63
C ARG A 178 -17.32 8.71 -5.63
N MET A 179 -17.14 9.19 -4.39
CA MET A 179 -16.31 8.63 -3.33
C MET A 179 -14.80 8.63 -3.59
N TYR A 180 -14.35 9.00 -4.78
CA TYR A 180 -12.95 9.11 -5.18
C TYR A 180 -12.64 10.49 -5.78
N SER A 181 -11.37 10.84 -5.83
CA SER A 181 -10.82 11.95 -6.59
C SER A 181 -10.00 11.42 -7.77
N PHE A 182 -9.81 12.23 -8.80
CA PHE A 182 -8.94 11.92 -9.93
C PHE A 182 -7.87 13.01 -10.04
N THR A 183 -6.63 12.60 -10.27
CA THR A 183 -5.50 13.49 -10.58
C THR A 183 -4.79 13.00 -11.83
N GLU A 184 -4.17 13.92 -12.57
CA GLU A 184 -3.41 13.55 -13.77
C GLU A 184 -2.11 12.82 -13.44
N GLY A 185 -1.61 12.99 -12.21
CA GLY A 185 -0.36 12.37 -11.77
C GLY A 185 -0.53 10.95 -11.23
N ASP A 186 -1.74 10.60 -10.73
CA ASP A 186 -1.93 9.36 -9.96
C ASP A 186 -3.24 8.61 -10.28
N GLY A 187 -4.08 9.21 -11.15
CA GLY A 187 -5.36 8.63 -11.52
C GLY A 187 -6.43 8.73 -10.43
N ILE A 188 -7.17 7.66 -10.21
CA ILE A 188 -8.25 7.56 -9.23
C ILE A 188 -7.68 7.22 -7.86
N ALA A 189 -8.00 8.05 -6.86
CA ALA A 189 -7.63 7.82 -5.47
C ALA A 189 -8.84 7.93 -4.53
N TYR A 190 -8.98 6.97 -3.64
CA TYR A 190 -9.94 6.96 -2.55
C TYR A 190 -9.33 7.62 -1.31
N SER A 191 -10.20 8.05 -0.41
CA SER A 191 -9.73 8.60 0.87
C SER A 191 -9.35 7.46 1.83
N TYR A 192 -8.28 6.76 1.52
CA TYR A 192 -7.73 5.68 2.34
C TYR A 192 -6.74 6.21 3.38
N SER A 193 -6.55 5.46 4.43
CA SER A 193 -5.46 5.58 5.40
C SER A 193 -5.11 4.18 5.90
N VAL A 194 -3.83 3.89 6.13
CA VAL A 194 -3.39 2.62 6.75
C VAL A 194 -4.10 2.35 8.07
N PHE A 195 -4.56 3.40 8.77
CA PHE A 195 -5.36 3.28 10.00
C PHE A 195 -6.76 2.69 9.77
N ASP A 196 -7.28 2.68 8.54
CA ASP A 196 -8.54 1.99 8.22
C ASP A 196 -8.40 0.47 8.30
N SER A 197 -7.18 -0.03 8.09
CA SER A 197 -6.83 -1.45 8.16
C SER A 197 -6.34 -1.88 9.55
N TYR A 198 -6.17 -0.93 10.49
CA TYR A 198 -5.58 -1.20 11.80
C TYR A 198 -6.36 -2.25 12.59
N ASP A 199 -7.68 -2.07 12.77
CA ASP A 199 -8.50 -2.99 13.57
C ASP A 199 -8.58 -4.40 12.97
N GLN A 200 -8.52 -4.50 11.63
CA GLN A 200 -8.49 -5.76 10.92
C GLN A 200 -7.18 -6.50 11.17
N LEU A 201 -6.06 -5.80 11.02
CA LEU A 201 -4.72 -6.36 11.24
C LEU A 201 -4.43 -6.64 12.70
N ALA A 202 -4.98 -5.85 13.64
CA ALA A 202 -4.84 -6.10 15.07
C ALA A 202 -5.49 -7.41 15.54
N LYS A 203 -6.47 -7.93 14.80
CA LYS A 203 -7.06 -9.27 15.06
C LYS A 203 -6.20 -10.41 14.52
N TRP A 204 -5.32 -10.11 13.58
CA TRP A 204 -4.47 -11.11 12.93
C TRP A 204 -3.07 -11.15 13.54
N ALA A 205 -2.54 -10.02 13.97
CA ALA A 205 -1.17 -9.81 14.43
C ALA A 205 -1.09 -9.82 15.97
N ASP A 206 0.06 -10.24 16.49
CA ASP A 206 0.40 -10.10 17.91
C ASP A 206 0.97 -8.71 18.21
N TYR A 207 1.63 -8.09 17.21
CA TYR A 207 2.23 -6.75 17.33
C TYR A 207 1.95 -5.92 16.07
N ILE A 208 1.73 -4.62 16.26
CA ILE A 208 1.64 -3.64 15.17
C ILE A 208 2.63 -2.52 15.45
N LEU A 209 3.47 -2.23 14.46
CA LEU A 209 4.35 -1.06 14.44
C LEU A 209 3.79 -0.05 13.45
N LEU A 210 3.84 1.23 13.82
CA LEU A 210 3.45 2.36 12.98
C LEU A 210 4.68 3.26 12.82
N ILE A 211 5.21 3.35 11.60
CA ILE A 211 6.43 4.08 11.30
C ILE A 211 6.11 5.21 10.31
N PRO A 212 6.43 6.47 10.63
CA PRO A 212 6.30 7.57 9.69
C PRO A 212 7.26 7.39 8.52
N VAL A 213 6.77 7.65 7.29
CA VAL A 213 7.58 7.56 6.06
C VAL A 213 8.25 8.91 5.75
N ASP A 214 7.69 10.01 6.24
CA ASP A 214 8.17 11.35 5.98
C ASP A 214 9.27 11.75 6.99
N HIS A 215 10.50 11.91 6.51
CA HIS A 215 11.68 12.23 7.32
C HIS A 215 11.92 13.73 7.56
N GLU A 216 11.17 14.62 6.93
CA GLU A 216 11.44 16.06 7.00
C GLU A 216 11.17 16.70 8.37
N ARG A 217 10.53 15.97 9.30
CA ARG A 217 10.22 16.51 10.64
C ARG A 217 10.58 15.51 11.71
N PRO A 218 11.49 15.88 12.64
CA PRO A 218 11.71 15.05 13.81
C PRO A 218 10.40 14.96 14.58
N VAL A 219 9.84 13.77 14.57
CA VAL A 219 8.61 13.50 15.27
C VAL A 219 8.84 13.60 16.77
N LYS A 220 8.15 14.52 17.42
CA LYS A 220 8.24 14.76 18.87
C LYS A 220 6.86 14.83 19.53
N SER A 221 5.83 14.23 18.92
CA SER A 221 4.48 14.25 19.45
C SER A 221 4.00 12.84 19.71
N TRP A 222 3.37 12.62 20.86
CA TRP A 222 2.76 11.34 21.18
C TRP A 222 1.54 10.97 20.27
N PHE A 223 1.07 11.91 19.43
CA PHE A 223 0.07 11.66 18.37
C PHE A 223 0.67 11.12 17.06
N ASP A 224 1.94 10.90 17.04
CA ASP A 224 2.66 10.46 15.88
C ASP A 224 2.51 8.95 15.66
N PRO A 225 2.44 8.49 14.40
CA PRO A 225 2.39 9.25 13.15
C PRO A 225 0.98 9.67 12.71
N LEU A 226 -0.05 9.45 13.54
CA LEU A 226 -1.46 9.61 13.14
C LEU A 226 -1.77 10.99 12.56
N LEU A 227 -1.39 12.07 13.27
CA LEU A 227 -1.70 13.46 12.86
C LEU A 227 -0.51 14.20 12.24
N THR A 228 0.62 13.55 12.07
CA THR A 228 1.87 14.21 11.69
C THR A 228 2.45 13.75 10.38
N SER A 229 2.30 12.48 10.03
CA SER A 229 2.88 11.91 8.81
C SER A 229 1.82 11.65 7.73
N PRO A 230 2.00 12.16 6.49
CA PRO A 230 1.10 11.91 5.37
C PRO A 230 1.21 10.50 4.79
N GLY A 231 2.35 9.82 5.00
CA GLY A 231 2.59 8.42 4.66
C GLY A 231 3.04 7.65 5.89
N VAL A 232 2.58 6.41 6.03
CA VAL A 232 2.88 5.56 7.19
C VAL A 232 3.11 4.12 6.74
N ILE A 233 4.11 3.46 7.32
CA ILE A 233 4.22 2.02 7.29
C ILE A 233 3.43 1.46 8.46
N LEU A 234 2.43 0.65 8.18
CA LEU A 234 1.84 -0.23 9.17
C LEU A 234 2.45 -1.62 8.99
N CYS A 235 3.22 -2.06 9.97
CA CYS A 235 3.84 -3.38 10.00
C CYS A 235 3.11 -4.24 11.02
N ALA A 236 2.36 -5.23 10.54
CA ALA A 236 1.64 -6.19 11.37
C ALA A 236 2.42 -7.50 11.44
N ILE A 237 2.68 -7.98 12.67
CA ILE A 237 3.57 -9.10 12.95
C ILE A 237 2.80 -10.18 13.69
N ARG A 238 2.84 -11.41 13.17
CA ARG A 238 2.36 -12.61 13.84
C ARG A 238 3.56 -13.42 14.33
N GLY A 239 3.56 -13.78 15.61
CA GLY A 239 4.57 -14.67 16.18
C GLY A 239 4.52 -16.06 15.54
N THR A 240 5.63 -16.76 15.56
CA THR A 240 5.66 -18.19 15.24
C THR A 240 5.15 -18.96 16.44
N SER A 241 3.87 -19.34 16.41
CA SER A 241 3.36 -20.38 17.31
C SER A 241 3.90 -21.74 16.91
#